data_98f4ba3f6f340dbb6c1ac5032a9e2fcb
#
_entry.id   98f4ba3f6f340dbb6c1ac5032a9e2fcb
#
_cell.length_a   1.000
_cell.length_b   1.000
_cell.length_c   1.000
_cell.angle_alpha   90.00
_cell.angle_beta   90.00
_cell.angle_gamma   90.00
#
_symmetry.space_group_name_H-M   'P 1'
#
loop_
_entity.id
_entity.type
_entity.pdbx_description
1 polymer ?
#
loop_
_entity_poly.entity_id
_entity_poly.type
_entity_poly.pdbx_seq_one_letter_code
_entity_poly.pdbx_strand_id
1 'polypeptide(L)'
;LLQRRVILSVESLAQAQAIDALHMDARVHLAVDSGFGRFGFLPEQTEEMKRVFALDNLRVQGIFSHFRGAAAAPEQFARFSRVLLELDGYPVGLRHIAATRTADVPQYRLDAVRIGSGLTGCCGGTPAAVLEAEVCTVRRLKKGDRVGYGDTLLRRDTEVAVLAAGTSDGAFTYRDRGLRAFWKQRRKYVLLHGAEAPVIAPPGLTHTMVDVTGLDCHPGDRAVIPHDLVLTSEHVLRRYTEE
;
A
#
# COMPACT_ATOMS: atom_id res chain seq x y z
N LEU A 1 -10.74 -8.38 19.83
CA LEU A 1 -9.41 -8.74 19.36
C LEU A 1 -8.73 -9.74 20.28
N LEU A 2 -8.70 -9.52 21.60
CA LEU A 2 -8.07 -10.42 22.58
C LEU A 2 -8.67 -11.84 22.51
N GLN A 3 -9.98 -12.00 22.51
CA GLN A 3 -10.67 -13.30 22.35
C GLN A 3 -10.25 -14.04 21.07
N ARG A 4 -9.84 -13.33 20.03
CA ARG A 4 -9.36 -13.89 18.75
C ARG A 4 -7.83 -14.10 18.73
N ARG A 5 -7.16 -13.94 19.86
CA ARG A 5 -5.71 -14.07 20.01
C ARG A 5 -4.90 -13.20 19.03
N VAL A 6 -5.40 -12.03 18.67
CA VAL A 6 -4.67 -11.05 17.86
C VAL A 6 -3.53 -10.48 18.70
N ILE A 7 -2.34 -10.35 18.11
CA ILE A 7 -1.22 -9.64 18.74
C ILE A 7 -1.47 -8.16 18.56
N LEU A 8 -1.51 -7.39 19.65
CA LEU A 8 -1.77 -5.96 19.65
C LEU A 8 -0.46 -5.17 19.56
N SER A 9 -0.50 -3.98 18.97
CA SER A 9 0.56 -2.99 19.07
C SER A 9 0.36 -2.18 20.34
N VAL A 10 1.41 -2.00 21.13
CA VAL A 10 1.43 -1.16 22.32
C VAL A 10 2.41 -0.01 22.11
N GLU A 11 1.94 1.20 22.28
CA GLU A 11 2.60 2.45 21.89
C GLU A 11 2.92 3.37 23.07
N SER A 12 2.38 3.05 24.25
CA SER A 12 2.62 3.76 25.51
C SER A 12 2.34 2.88 26.71
N LEU A 13 2.91 3.24 27.85
CA LEU A 13 2.63 2.56 29.12
C LEU A 13 1.16 2.68 29.52
N ALA A 14 0.54 3.83 29.28
CA ALA A 14 -0.89 4.03 29.57
C ALA A 14 -1.79 3.06 28.78
N GLN A 15 -1.48 2.84 27.49
CA GLN A 15 -2.19 1.85 26.68
C GLN A 15 -1.96 0.43 27.19
N ALA A 16 -0.72 0.09 27.55
CA ALA A 16 -0.40 -1.20 28.15
C ALA A 16 -1.22 -1.46 29.41
N GLN A 17 -1.25 -0.50 30.33
CA GLN A 17 -2.03 -0.56 31.56
C GLN A 17 -3.53 -0.70 31.33
N ALA A 18 -4.06 0.01 30.32
CA ALA A 18 -5.48 -0.11 29.94
C ALA A 18 -5.82 -1.51 29.40
N ILE A 19 -4.91 -2.16 28.69
CA ILE A 19 -5.07 -3.55 28.22
C ILE A 19 -4.96 -4.49 29.42
N ASP A 20 -4.01 -4.31 30.31
CA ASP A 20 -3.80 -5.13 31.50
C ASP A 20 -5.02 -5.13 32.42
N ALA A 21 -5.65 -3.96 32.59
CA ALA A 21 -6.87 -3.79 33.38
C ALA A 21 -8.10 -4.56 32.86
N LEU A 22 -8.03 -5.13 31.65
CA LEU A 22 -9.06 -6.03 31.13
C LEU A 22 -8.98 -7.45 31.70
N HIS A 23 -7.90 -7.76 32.43
CA HIS A 23 -7.64 -9.08 33.02
C HIS A 23 -7.75 -10.24 32.02
N MET A 24 -7.27 -10.01 30.80
CA MET A 24 -7.25 -10.99 29.72
C MET A 24 -5.82 -11.20 29.24
N ASP A 25 -5.41 -12.44 29.01
CA ASP A 25 -4.08 -12.75 28.43
C ASP A 25 -3.92 -12.09 27.06
N ALA A 26 -3.09 -11.06 26.99
CA ALA A 26 -2.87 -10.22 25.81
C ALA A 26 -1.45 -10.40 25.27
N ARG A 27 -1.34 -10.84 24.03
CA ARG A 27 -0.06 -10.86 23.31
C ARG A 27 0.17 -9.51 22.65
N VAL A 28 1.36 -8.94 22.87
CA VAL A 28 1.65 -7.58 22.38
C VAL A 28 3.01 -7.49 21.72
N HIS A 29 3.14 -6.57 20.77
CA HIS A 29 4.43 -6.05 20.30
C HIS A 29 4.58 -4.60 20.74
N LEU A 30 5.74 -4.25 21.28
CA LEU A 30 6.07 -2.86 21.60
C LEU A 30 6.40 -2.11 20.32
N ALA A 31 5.72 -1.01 20.08
CA ALA A 31 6.04 -0.09 18.99
C ALA A 31 7.02 0.97 19.47
N VAL A 32 8.10 1.20 18.73
CA VAL A 32 9.08 2.25 18.99
C VAL A 32 9.09 3.26 17.84
N ASP A 33 8.92 4.52 18.15
CA ASP A 33 9.11 5.60 17.19
C ASP A 33 10.59 6.00 17.11
N SER A 34 11.32 5.34 16.26
CA SER A 34 12.73 5.66 16.03
C SER A 34 12.95 6.88 15.10
N GLY A 35 11.89 7.61 14.78
CA GLY A 35 11.96 8.84 13.95
C GLY A 35 10.99 8.87 12.79
N PHE A 36 9.90 8.07 12.81
CA PHE A 36 8.79 8.19 11.88
C PHE A 36 7.87 9.37 12.26
N GLY A 37 7.69 9.64 13.55
CA GLY A 37 6.86 10.72 14.06
C GLY A 37 5.36 10.40 14.04
N ARG A 38 4.98 9.15 14.30
CA ARG A 38 3.57 8.75 14.20
C ARG A 38 3.06 8.04 15.45
N PHE A 39 3.56 6.88 15.75
CA PHE A 39 3.13 6.02 16.86
C PHE A 39 4.32 5.29 17.47
N GLY A 40 4.27 5.03 18.77
CA GLY A 40 5.24 4.24 19.50
C GLY A 40 5.90 5.00 20.64
N PHE A 41 6.51 4.24 21.55
CA PHE A 41 7.39 4.79 22.56
C PHE A 41 8.54 5.55 21.92
N LEU A 42 8.91 6.70 22.45
CA LEU A 42 10.13 7.38 22.06
C LEU A 42 11.36 6.59 22.56
N PRO A 43 12.52 6.69 21.88
CA PRO A 43 13.72 5.96 22.29
C PRO A 43 14.16 6.23 23.73
N GLU A 44 13.81 7.38 24.29
CA GLU A 44 14.14 7.80 25.65
C GLU A 44 13.22 7.19 26.72
N GLN A 45 12.11 6.54 26.30
CA GLN A 45 11.09 5.96 27.19
C GLN A 45 11.35 4.48 27.53
N THR A 46 12.60 4.04 27.55
CA THR A 46 12.94 2.63 27.82
C THR A 46 12.52 2.17 29.22
N GLU A 47 12.52 3.04 30.21
CA GLU A 47 12.03 2.71 31.55
C GLU A 47 10.51 2.45 31.56
N GLU A 48 9.75 3.17 30.74
CA GLU A 48 8.32 2.89 30.57
C GLU A 48 8.11 1.55 29.84
N MET A 49 8.92 1.25 28.82
CA MET A 49 8.88 -0.05 28.12
C MET A 49 9.20 -1.20 29.09
N LYS A 50 10.20 -1.06 29.97
CA LYS A 50 10.54 -2.07 30.99
C LYS A 50 9.35 -2.34 31.92
N ARG A 51 8.59 -1.33 32.29
CA ARG A 51 7.38 -1.49 33.11
C ARG A 51 6.29 -2.31 32.42
N VAL A 52 6.22 -2.32 31.08
CA VAL A 52 5.25 -3.16 30.36
C VAL A 52 5.50 -4.64 30.60
N PHE A 53 6.77 -5.06 30.72
CA PHE A 53 7.11 -6.46 31.00
C PHE A 53 6.69 -6.93 32.41
N ALA A 54 6.39 -5.99 33.31
CA ALA A 54 5.93 -6.30 34.67
C ALA A 54 4.40 -6.37 34.80
N LEU A 55 3.65 -6.19 33.72
CA LEU A 55 2.20 -6.28 33.71
C LEU A 55 1.77 -7.74 33.57
N ASP A 56 0.89 -8.19 34.48
CA ASP A 56 0.57 -9.61 34.67
C ASP A 56 -0.17 -10.23 33.48
N ASN A 57 -1.02 -9.45 32.82
CA ASN A 57 -1.89 -9.94 31.73
C ASN A 57 -1.30 -9.67 30.33
N LEU A 58 -0.09 -9.09 30.23
CA LEU A 58 0.57 -8.84 28.96
C LEU A 58 1.75 -9.78 28.72
N ARG A 59 1.80 -10.33 27.50
CA ARG A 59 2.96 -11.10 27.03
C ARG A 59 3.60 -10.38 25.85
N VAL A 60 4.74 -9.75 26.10
CA VAL A 60 5.52 -9.12 25.03
C VAL A 60 6.12 -10.21 24.16
N GLN A 61 5.69 -10.28 22.90
CA GLN A 61 6.15 -11.25 21.89
C GLN A 61 7.02 -10.62 20.82
N GLY A 62 7.14 -9.30 20.82
CA GLY A 62 7.99 -8.61 19.85
C GLY A 62 8.13 -7.12 20.16
N ILE A 63 9.10 -6.53 19.46
CA ILE A 63 9.35 -5.10 19.45
C ILE A 63 9.64 -4.66 18.03
N PHE A 64 9.11 -3.52 17.62
CA PHE A 64 9.27 -3.06 16.25
C PHE A 64 9.35 -1.54 16.11
N SER A 65 9.92 -1.12 14.99
CA SER A 65 9.81 0.24 14.50
C SER A 65 9.44 0.27 13.03
N HIS A 66 9.40 1.44 12.41
CA HIS A 66 9.12 1.60 10.99
C HIS A 66 9.97 2.70 10.36
N PHE A 67 10.60 2.40 9.22
CA PHE A 67 11.38 3.39 8.51
C PHE A 67 10.50 4.41 7.79
N ARG A 68 10.81 5.69 7.93
CA ARG A 68 10.21 6.79 7.17
C ARG A 68 10.55 6.71 5.69
N GLY A 69 11.72 6.17 5.35
CA GLY A 69 12.20 5.96 4.00
C GLY A 69 13.65 5.47 4.01
N ALA A 70 14.14 5.01 2.87
CA ALA A 70 15.49 4.43 2.76
C ALA A 70 16.60 5.41 3.19
N ALA A 71 16.48 6.69 2.87
CA ALA A 71 17.48 7.70 3.24
C ALA A 71 17.58 7.93 4.76
N ALA A 72 16.48 7.76 5.49
CA ALA A 72 16.45 7.91 6.96
C ALA A 72 16.79 6.61 7.70
N ALA A 73 16.87 5.49 6.99
CA ALA A 73 17.00 4.16 7.60
C ALA A 73 18.26 4.02 8.49
N PRO A 74 19.45 4.49 8.12
CA PRO A 74 20.63 4.35 8.98
C PRO A 74 20.46 5.01 10.34
N GLU A 75 19.96 6.25 10.38
CA GLU A 75 19.73 6.99 11.62
C GLU A 75 18.64 6.33 12.48
N GLN A 76 17.50 5.99 11.86
CA GLN A 76 16.40 5.33 12.56
C GLN A 76 16.81 3.96 13.10
N PHE A 77 17.62 3.20 12.36
CA PHE A 77 18.13 1.92 12.80
C PHE A 77 19.06 2.06 14.00
N ALA A 78 19.95 3.06 14.00
CA ALA A 78 20.83 3.35 15.13
C ALA A 78 20.03 3.68 16.40
N ARG A 79 18.97 4.48 16.29
CA ARG A 79 18.07 4.80 17.41
C ARG A 79 17.34 3.55 17.92
N PHE A 80 16.80 2.73 17.02
CA PHE A 80 16.12 1.49 17.38
C PHE A 80 17.08 0.49 18.04
N SER A 81 18.28 0.34 17.50
CA SER A 81 19.31 -0.54 18.06
C SER A 81 19.73 -0.13 19.48
N ARG A 82 19.78 1.18 19.78
CA ARG A 82 20.02 1.66 21.13
C ARG A 82 18.92 1.21 22.10
N VAL A 83 17.66 1.33 21.70
CA VAL A 83 16.53 0.82 22.52
C VAL A 83 16.67 -0.66 22.78
N LEU A 84 17.04 -1.46 21.75
CA LEU A 84 17.27 -2.90 21.93
C LEU A 84 18.39 -3.20 22.92
N LEU A 85 19.46 -2.41 22.92
CA LEU A 85 20.56 -2.55 23.91
C LEU A 85 20.12 -2.17 25.33
N GLU A 86 19.32 -1.13 25.50
CA GLU A 86 18.80 -0.72 26.81
C GLU A 86 17.77 -1.70 27.39
N LEU A 87 17.14 -2.49 26.50
CA LEU A 87 16.24 -3.59 26.87
C LEU A 87 16.95 -4.94 26.93
N ASP A 88 18.27 -4.97 26.88
CA ASP A 88 19.03 -6.22 27.04
C ASP A 88 18.68 -6.89 28.38
N GLY A 89 18.49 -8.21 28.33
CA GLY A 89 18.00 -8.99 29.50
C GLY A 89 16.47 -9.05 29.64
N TYR A 90 15.70 -8.25 28.89
CA TYR A 90 14.24 -8.39 28.82
C TYR A 90 13.83 -9.32 27.66
N PRO A 91 12.75 -10.11 27.82
CA PRO A 91 12.30 -11.05 26.79
C PRO A 91 11.53 -10.31 25.67
N VAL A 92 12.24 -9.47 24.90
CA VAL A 92 11.63 -8.62 23.86
C VAL A 92 11.02 -9.39 22.69
N GLY A 93 11.33 -10.69 22.54
CA GLY A 93 10.79 -11.53 21.49
C GLY A 93 11.26 -11.13 20.09
N LEU A 94 10.37 -11.11 19.13
CA LEU A 94 10.64 -10.86 17.70
C LEU A 94 10.97 -9.40 17.43
N ARG A 95 12.15 -9.12 16.90
CA ARG A 95 12.61 -7.76 16.58
C ARG A 95 12.43 -7.51 15.09
N HIS A 96 11.75 -6.45 14.69
CA HIS A 96 11.55 -6.15 13.28
C HIS A 96 11.40 -4.65 13.00
N ILE A 97 12.03 -4.18 11.91
CA ILE A 97 11.96 -2.79 11.49
C ILE A 97 11.81 -2.66 9.97
N ALA A 98 12.43 -3.57 9.20
CA ALA A 98 12.41 -3.51 7.75
C ALA A 98 11.01 -3.71 7.17
N ALA A 99 10.74 -2.99 6.09
CA ALA A 99 9.57 -3.11 5.25
C ALA A 99 10.02 -3.25 3.79
N THR A 100 9.11 -3.36 2.82
CA THR A 100 9.40 -3.67 1.41
C THR A 100 10.65 -2.99 0.85
N ARG A 101 10.80 -1.67 1.05
CA ARG A 101 11.91 -0.88 0.46
C ARG A 101 13.26 -1.06 1.14
N THR A 102 13.31 -1.76 2.25
CA THR A 102 14.51 -1.95 3.07
C THR A 102 14.75 -3.42 3.43
N ALA A 103 13.88 -4.30 2.93
CA ALA A 103 13.96 -5.73 3.23
C ALA A 103 15.15 -6.44 2.54
N ASP A 104 15.69 -5.86 1.50
CA ASP A 104 16.89 -6.33 0.79
C ASP A 104 18.19 -5.99 1.50
N VAL A 105 18.17 -5.04 2.46
CA VAL A 105 19.35 -4.65 3.24
C VAL A 105 19.53 -5.60 4.45
N PRO A 106 20.55 -6.46 4.46
CA PRO A 106 20.68 -7.55 5.45
C PRO A 106 20.64 -7.07 6.90
N GLN A 107 21.32 -5.96 7.23
CA GLN A 107 21.41 -5.42 8.59
C GLN A 107 20.05 -4.98 9.18
N TYR A 108 19.04 -4.69 8.33
CA TYR A 108 17.73 -4.24 8.81
C TYR A 108 16.72 -5.37 8.97
N ARG A 109 17.04 -6.59 8.54
CA ARG A 109 16.10 -7.73 8.57
C ARG A 109 15.78 -8.17 9.98
N LEU A 110 16.79 -8.12 10.87
CA LEU A 110 16.67 -8.64 12.24
C LEU A 110 16.04 -10.04 12.27
N ASP A 111 14.96 -10.23 13.05
CA ASP A 111 14.29 -11.53 13.16
C ASP A 111 13.14 -11.67 12.15
N ALA A 112 12.63 -10.55 11.60
CA ALA A 112 11.55 -10.57 10.63
C ALA A 112 11.50 -9.30 9.76
N VAL A 113 10.86 -9.42 8.60
CA VAL A 113 10.56 -8.32 7.68
C VAL A 113 9.06 -8.24 7.41
N ARG A 114 8.55 -7.04 7.09
CA ARG A 114 7.15 -6.80 6.77
C ARG A 114 7.01 -6.40 5.31
N ILE A 115 6.59 -7.33 4.47
CA ILE A 115 6.37 -7.09 3.04
C ILE A 115 4.90 -6.75 2.82
N GLY A 116 4.64 -5.57 2.31
CA GLY A 116 3.29 -5.11 1.93
C GLY A 116 3.27 -4.71 0.45
N SER A 117 3.71 -3.50 0.11
CA SER A 117 3.71 -3.01 -1.26
C SER A 117 4.58 -3.83 -2.24
N GLY A 118 5.50 -4.68 -1.75
CA GLY A 118 6.23 -5.64 -2.58
C GLY A 118 5.30 -6.66 -3.25
N LEU A 119 4.23 -7.08 -2.56
CA LEU A 119 3.23 -7.99 -3.10
C LEU A 119 2.37 -7.36 -4.20
N THR A 120 2.36 -6.04 -4.29
CA THR A 120 1.65 -5.29 -5.34
C THR A 120 2.58 -4.74 -6.42
N GLY A 121 3.78 -5.33 -6.57
CA GLY A 121 4.75 -4.98 -7.62
C GLY A 121 5.66 -3.80 -7.31
N CYS A 122 5.66 -3.26 -6.09
CA CYS A 122 6.61 -2.24 -5.69
C CYS A 122 8.04 -2.80 -5.66
N CYS A 123 9.03 -1.95 -6.01
CA CYS A 123 10.45 -2.29 -5.95
C CYS A 123 10.88 -3.43 -6.88
N GLY A 124 10.19 -3.59 -8.03
CA GLY A 124 10.53 -4.60 -9.04
C GLY A 124 9.99 -6.00 -8.76
N GLY A 125 9.15 -6.16 -7.74
CA GLY A 125 8.43 -7.41 -7.51
C GLY A 125 7.35 -7.68 -8.56
N THR A 126 7.01 -8.95 -8.77
CA THR A 126 5.85 -9.35 -9.57
C THR A 126 4.57 -9.02 -8.78
N PRO A 127 3.60 -8.28 -9.35
CA PRO A 127 2.34 -8.05 -8.69
C PRO A 127 1.58 -9.36 -8.42
N ALA A 128 1.09 -9.53 -7.19
CA ALA A 128 0.27 -10.69 -6.82
C ALA A 128 -1.18 -10.58 -7.32
N ALA A 129 -1.55 -9.47 -7.95
CA ALA A 129 -2.87 -9.24 -8.51
C ALA A 129 -2.81 -8.18 -9.61
N VAL A 130 -3.86 -8.08 -10.42
CA VAL A 130 -4.08 -7.03 -11.41
C VAL A 130 -5.45 -6.39 -11.17
N LEU A 131 -5.60 -5.12 -11.56
CA LEU A 131 -6.89 -4.45 -11.61
C LEU A 131 -7.44 -4.57 -13.02
N GLU A 132 -8.61 -5.18 -13.16
CA GLU A 132 -9.31 -5.30 -14.44
C GLU A 132 -10.59 -4.48 -14.45
N ALA A 133 -10.96 -3.98 -15.62
CA ALA A 133 -12.23 -3.33 -15.86
C ALA A 133 -12.89 -3.90 -17.12
N GLU A 134 -14.21 -4.04 -17.07
CA GLU A 134 -15.01 -4.45 -18.22
C GLU A 134 -15.23 -3.28 -19.16
N VAL A 135 -15.22 -3.55 -20.48
CA VAL A 135 -15.64 -2.62 -21.52
C VAL A 135 -17.18 -2.58 -21.55
N CYS A 136 -17.77 -1.46 -21.14
CA CYS A 136 -19.22 -1.27 -21.12
C CYS A 136 -19.78 -1.06 -22.53
N THR A 137 -19.10 -0.29 -23.37
CA THR A 137 -19.52 0.07 -24.73
C THR A 137 -18.33 0.55 -25.57
N VAL A 138 -18.46 0.40 -26.88
CA VAL A 138 -17.52 0.97 -27.86
C VAL A 138 -18.28 1.89 -28.79
N ARG A 139 -17.74 3.08 -29.06
CA ARG A 139 -18.36 4.11 -29.93
C ARG A 139 -17.37 4.60 -30.96
N ARG A 140 -17.85 4.83 -32.18
CA ARG A 140 -17.10 5.51 -33.23
C ARG A 140 -17.43 7.01 -33.21
N LEU A 141 -16.46 7.81 -32.87
CA LEU A 141 -16.54 9.27 -32.84
C LEU A 141 -15.72 9.86 -33.97
N LYS A 142 -16.13 11.03 -34.44
CA LYS A 142 -15.51 11.70 -35.57
C LYS A 142 -14.42 12.67 -35.16
N LYS A 143 -13.50 12.95 -36.05
CA LYS A 143 -12.58 14.09 -35.94
C LYS A 143 -13.38 15.36 -35.66
N GLY A 144 -13.04 16.10 -34.63
CA GLY A 144 -13.72 17.31 -34.20
C GLY A 144 -14.72 17.08 -33.05
N ASP A 145 -15.11 15.84 -32.76
CA ASP A 145 -15.91 15.53 -31.59
C ASP A 145 -15.09 15.77 -30.29
N ARG A 146 -15.82 15.95 -29.20
CA ARG A 146 -15.23 16.17 -27.86
C ARG A 146 -15.61 15.04 -26.92
N VAL A 147 -14.67 14.68 -26.03
CA VAL A 147 -14.81 13.49 -25.18
C VAL A 147 -14.52 13.84 -23.72
N GLY A 148 -15.40 13.36 -22.85
CA GLY A 148 -15.24 13.29 -21.41
C GLY A 148 -15.06 14.61 -20.68
N TYR A 149 -14.73 14.52 -19.40
CA TYR A 149 -14.37 15.67 -18.58
C TYR A 149 -13.08 16.32 -19.11
N GLY A 150 -13.07 17.65 -19.20
CA GLY A 150 -11.94 18.40 -19.77
C GLY A 150 -12.06 18.62 -21.27
N ASP A 151 -13.19 18.22 -21.87
CA ASP A 151 -13.59 18.63 -23.21
C ASP A 151 -12.51 18.29 -24.28
N THR A 152 -11.98 17.06 -24.23
CA THR A 152 -10.87 16.61 -25.07
C THR A 152 -11.27 16.54 -26.53
N LEU A 153 -10.65 17.35 -27.39
CA LEU A 153 -10.90 17.39 -28.82
C LEU A 153 -10.25 16.20 -29.54
N LEU A 154 -11.03 15.42 -30.27
CA LEU A 154 -10.52 14.36 -31.11
C LEU A 154 -9.90 14.91 -32.41
N ARG A 155 -8.65 14.54 -32.68
CA ARG A 155 -7.90 15.01 -33.87
C ARG A 155 -8.03 14.10 -35.08
N ARG A 156 -8.65 12.93 -34.89
CA ARG A 156 -8.94 11.91 -35.94
C ARG A 156 -10.24 11.18 -35.57
N ASP A 157 -10.78 10.44 -36.54
CA ASP A 157 -11.83 9.48 -36.26
C ASP A 157 -11.30 8.45 -35.27
N THR A 158 -12.03 8.17 -34.19
CA THR A 158 -11.54 7.42 -33.04
C THR A 158 -12.60 6.44 -32.56
N GLU A 159 -12.21 5.20 -32.34
CA GLU A 159 -13.03 4.23 -31.61
C GLU A 159 -12.75 4.37 -30.10
N VAL A 160 -13.77 4.72 -29.35
CA VAL A 160 -13.70 5.01 -27.92
C VAL A 160 -14.40 3.91 -27.15
N ALA A 161 -13.66 3.19 -26.31
CA ALA A 161 -14.23 2.28 -25.34
C ALA A 161 -14.44 3.00 -23.99
N VAL A 162 -15.54 2.68 -23.33
CA VAL A 162 -15.87 3.11 -21.97
C VAL A 162 -15.67 1.93 -21.02
N LEU A 163 -14.79 2.10 -20.07
CA LEU A 163 -14.46 1.08 -19.05
C LEU A 163 -15.25 1.32 -17.77
N ALA A 164 -15.71 0.24 -17.13
CA ALA A 164 -16.37 0.24 -15.83
C ALA A 164 -15.36 0.38 -14.67
N ALA A 165 -14.49 1.38 -14.72
CA ALA A 165 -13.58 1.72 -13.65
C ALA A 165 -13.21 3.20 -13.69
N GLY A 166 -13.09 3.81 -12.53
CA GLY A 166 -12.74 5.21 -12.37
C GLY A 166 -11.96 5.51 -11.08
N THR A 167 -11.92 6.77 -10.72
CA THR A 167 -11.14 7.21 -9.56
C THR A 167 -11.73 6.75 -8.23
N SER A 168 -13.03 6.44 -8.14
CA SER A 168 -13.65 5.85 -6.95
C SER A 168 -13.16 4.42 -6.69
N ASP A 169 -12.77 3.70 -7.74
CA ASP A 169 -12.21 2.35 -7.63
C ASP A 169 -10.72 2.38 -7.23
N GLY A 170 -10.15 3.58 -7.14
CA GLY A 170 -8.72 3.81 -6.97
C GLY A 170 -7.95 3.78 -8.30
N ALA A 171 -8.60 3.49 -9.42
CA ALA A 171 -7.98 3.41 -10.73
C ALA A 171 -7.34 4.75 -11.13
N PHE A 172 -6.19 4.66 -11.83
CA PHE A 172 -5.42 5.82 -12.32
C PHE A 172 -4.94 6.78 -11.23
N THR A 173 -4.94 6.36 -9.96
CA THR A 173 -4.33 7.06 -8.85
C THR A 173 -2.90 6.55 -8.66
N TYR A 174 -1.95 7.46 -8.37
CA TYR A 174 -0.55 7.12 -8.19
C TYR A 174 0.01 7.78 -6.93
N ARG A 175 0.83 7.06 -6.17
CA ARG A 175 1.47 7.58 -4.95
C ARG A 175 2.64 8.50 -5.21
N ASP A 176 3.27 8.41 -6.38
CA ASP A 176 4.46 9.18 -6.69
C ASP A 176 4.13 10.67 -6.86
N ARG A 177 4.76 11.50 -6.04
CA ARG A 177 4.74 12.97 -6.13
C ARG A 177 6.11 13.42 -6.63
N GLY A 178 6.22 13.83 -7.89
CA GLY A 178 7.47 14.35 -8.44
C GLY A 178 7.42 14.48 -9.96
N LEU A 179 8.46 15.08 -10.55
CA LEU A 179 8.57 15.26 -12.01
C LEU A 179 8.40 13.94 -12.80
N ARG A 180 8.90 12.81 -12.26
CA ARG A 180 8.73 11.49 -12.87
C ARG A 180 7.26 11.01 -12.83
N ALA A 181 6.54 11.30 -11.75
CA ALA A 181 5.11 11.00 -11.64
C ALA A 181 4.30 11.85 -12.62
N PHE A 182 4.65 13.12 -12.78
CA PHE A 182 4.04 14.02 -13.76
C PHE A 182 4.18 13.50 -15.20
N TRP A 183 5.35 12.97 -15.57
CA TRP A 183 5.56 12.37 -16.89
C TRP A 183 4.86 11.03 -17.07
N LYS A 184 4.81 10.16 -16.04
CA LYS A 184 4.03 8.91 -16.03
C LYS A 184 2.52 9.16 -16.08
N GLN A 185 2.03 10.20 -15.40
CA GLN A 185 0.61 10.59 -15.43
C GLN A 185 0.17 11.11 -16.81
N ARG A 186 1.09 11.61 -17.62
CA ARG A 186 0.78 12.12 -18.97
C ARG A 186 0.44 11.03 -19.99
N ARG A 187 0.83 9.77 -19.75
CA ARG A 187 0.50 8.63 -20.62
C ARG A 187 -0.22 7.56 -19.78
N LYS A 188 -1.46 7.88 -19.41
CA LYS A 188 -2.32 6.85 -18.85
C LYS A 188 -2.78 5.95 -19.99
N TYR A 189 -2.66 4.65 -19.80
CA TYR A 189 -3.14 3.64 -20.73
C TYR A 189 -3.71 2.45 -19.95
N VAL A 190 -4.45 1.62 -20.65
CA VAL A 190 -4.85 0.28 -20.20
C VAL A 190 -4.29 -0.75 -21.17
N LEU A 191 -4.18 -1.99 -20.77
CA LEU A 191 -3.85 -3.09 -21.66
C LEU A 191 -5.14 -3.81 -22.03
N LEU A 192 -5.45 -3.82 -23.34
CA LEU A 192 -6.56 -4.56 -23.91
C LEU A 192 -5.99 -5.58 -24.88
N HIS A 193 -6.26 -6.88 -24.65
CA HIS A 193 -5.68 -8.00 -25.44
C HIS A 193 -4.14 -7.90 -25.55
N GLY A 194 -3.46 -7.39 -24.50
CA GLY A 194 -2.01 -7.19 -24.49
C GLY A 194 -1.50 -5.94 -25.19
N ALA A 195 -2.35 -5.16 -25.84
CA ALA A 195 -2.00 -3.90 -26.50
C ALA A 195 -2.34 -2.68 -25.61
N GLU A 196 -1.54 -1.61 -25.72
CA GLU A 196 -1.80 -0.36 -25.00
C GLU A 196 -2.95 0.43 -25.66
N ALA A 197 -4.01 0.70 -24.89
CA ALA A 197 -5.10 1.60 -25.24
C ALA A 197 -5.00 2.88 -24.40
N PRO A 198 -4.66 4.04 -24.99
CA PRO A 198 -4.43 5.27 -24.23
C PRO A 198 -5.74 5.83 -23.66
N VAL A 199 -5.67 6.35 -22.43
CA VAL A 199 -6.75 7.12 -21.81
C VAL A 199 -6.83 8.48 -22.50
N ILE A 200 -7.99 8.81 -23.07
CA ILE A 200 -8.17 9.99 -23.93
C ILE A 200 -8.78 11.20 -23.22
N ALA A 201 -9.38 10.99 -22.05
CA ALA A 201 -9.96 12.07 -21.24
C ALA A 201 -9.63 11.81 -19.76
N PRO A 202 -9.68 12.84 -18.87
CA PRO A 202 -9.57 12.63 -17.43
C PRO A 202 -10.55 11.53 -16.96
N PRO A 203 -10.10 10.53 -16.22
CA PRO A 203 -10.97 9.49 -15.67
C PRO A 203 -12.10 10.09 -14.83
N GLY A 204 -13.31 9.59 -15.03
CA GLY A 204 -14.44 9.91 -14.17
C GLY A 204 -14.38 9.17 -12.83
N LEU A 205 -15.42 9.32 -12.01
CA LEU A 205 -15.51 8.59 -10.74
C LEU A 205 -15.63 7.07 -10.97
N THR A 206 -16.50 6.66 -11.91
CA THR A 206 -16.88 5.26 -12.14
C THR A 206 -16.53 4.74 -13.53
N HIS A 207 -16.16 5.62 -14.45
CA HIS A 207 -15.88 5.25 -15.85
C HIS A 207 -14.64 5.95 -16.39
N THR A 208 -13.96 5.29 -17.30
CA THR A 208 -12.80 5.82 -18.02
C THR A 208 -12.95 5.59 -19.51
N MET A 209 -12.54 6.56 -20.32
CA MET A 209 -12.58 6.49 -21.79
C MET A 209 -11.18 6.28 -22.35
N VAL A 210 -11.06 5.29 -23.23
CA VAL A 210 -9.81 4.89 -23.88
C VAL A 210 -9.95 4.84 -25.39
N ASP A 211 -8.87 5.16 -26.10
CA ASP A 211 -8.79 5.02 -27.56
C ASP A 211 -8.46 3.57 -27.90
N VAL A 212 -9.38 2.90 -28.54
CA VAL A 212 -9.24 1.50 -28.99
C VAL A 212 -9.18 1.39 -30.50
N THR A 213 -8.89 2.49 -31.20
CA THR A 213 -8.83 2.53 -32.67
C THR A 213 -7.83 1.51 -33.21
N GLY A 214 -8.30 0.59 -34.02
CA GLY A 214 -7.48 -0.49 -34.60
C GLY A 214 -7.24 -1.68 -33.66
N LEU A 215 -7.86 -1.69 -32.48
CA LEU A 215 -7.94 -2.86 -31.61
C LEU A 215 -9.30 -3.54 -31.82
N ASP A 216 -9.31 -4.86 -31.80
CA ASP A 216 -10.56 -5.65 -31.89
C ASP A 216 -11.20 -5.64 -30.48
N CYS A 217 -12.00 -4.59 -30.20
CA CYS A 217 -12.56 -4.30 -28.90
C CYS A 217 -14.08 -4.36 -28.91
N HIS A 218 -14.66 -5.12 -28.00
CA HIS A 218 -16.09 -5.33 -27.87
C HIS A 218 -16.58 -5.10 -26.44
N PRO A 219 -17.87 -4.75 -26.24
CA PRO A 219 -18.48 -4.78 -24.91
C PRO A 219 -18.32 -6.16 -24.25
N GLY A 220 -17.96 -6.18 -22.99
CA GLY A 220 -17.65 -7.40 -22.23
C GLY A 220 -16.17 -7.78 -22.19
N ASP A 221 -15.34 -7.22 -23.06
CA ASP A 221 -13.89 -7.41 -22.99
C ASP A 221 -13.31 -6.87 -21.67
N ARG A 222 -12.15 -7.42 -21.26
CA ARG A 222 -11.47 -6.99 -20.04
C ARG A 222 -10.19 -6.26 -20.37
N ALA A 223 -10.08 -5.07 -19.81
CA ALA A 223 -8.87 -4.25 -19.86
C ALA A 223 -8.13 -4.31 -18.52
N VAL A 224 -6.83 -4.57 -18.57
CA VAL A 224 -5.96 -4.48 -17.39
C VAL A 224 -5.51 -3.03 -17.22
N ILE A 225 -5.72 -2.49 -16.02
CA ILE A 225 -5.33 -1.13 -15.65
C ILE A 225 -3.99 -1.19 -14.92
N PRO A 226 -2.88 -0.70 -15.50
CA PRO A 226 -1.63 -0.54 -14.80
C PRO A 226 -1.79 0.45 -13.63
N HIS A 227 -1.71 -0.05 -12.40
CA HIS A 227 -2.14 0.68 -11.23
C HIS A 227 -1.34 0.27 -9.97
N ASP A 228 -1.20 1.17 -8.99
CA ASP A 228 -0.72 0.79 -7.66
C ASP A 228 -1.86 0.12 -6.87
N LEU A 229 -1.89 -1.20 -6.87
CA LEU A 229 -2.94 -2.01 -6.27
C LEU A 229 -3.22 -1.70 -4.78
N VAL A 230 -2.27 -1.08 -4.08
CA VAL A 230 -2.49 -0.62 -2.69
C VAL A 230 -3.54 0.50 -2.62
N LEU A 231 -3.79 1.19 -3.73
CA LEU A 231 -4.77 2.26 -3.84
C LEU A 231 -6.13 1.78 -4.33
N THR A 232 -6.27 0.49 -4.65
CA THR A 232 -7.56 -0.10 -5.03
C THR A 232 -8.54 -0.01 -3.87
N SER A 233 -9.72 0.54 -4.14
CA SER A 233 -10.78 0.72 -3.14
C SER A 233 -11.31 -0.61 -2.63
N GLU A 234 -11.82 -0.64 -1.40
CA GLU A 234 -12.28 -1.87 -0.74
C GLU A 234 -13.53 -2.48 -1.38
N HIS A 235 -14.35 -1.67 -2.06
CA HIS A 235 -15.56 -2.13 -2.73
C HIS A 235 -15.28 -2.86 -4.06
N VAL A 236 -14.06 -2.78 -4.60
CA VAL A 236 -13.69 -3.52 -5.81
C VAL A 236 -13.69 -5.01 -5.53
N LEU A 237 -14.46 -5.75 -6.32
CA LEU A 237 -14.60 -7.19 -6.17
C LEU A 237 -13.25 -7.90 -6.40
N ARG A 238 -12.82 -8.68 -5.41
CA ARG A 238 -11.61 -9.49 -5.50
C ARG A 238 -11.95 -10.90 -5.95
N ARG A 239 -11.28 -11.35 -7.01
CA ARG A 239 -11.33 -12.74 -7.46
C ARG A 239 -9.97 -13.38 -7.17
N TYR A 240 -9.98 -14.54 -6.57
CA TYR A 240 -8.78 -15.33 -6.31
C TYR A 240 -8.70 -16.43 -7.36
N THR A 241 -7.55 -16.56 -8.00
CA THR A 241 -7.24 -17.66 -8.91
C THR A 241 -6.28 -18.60 -8.21
N GLU A 242 -6.54 -19.91 -8.30
CA GLU A 242 -5.57 -20.93 -7.94
C GLU A 242 -4.66 -21.15 -9.16
N GLU A 243 -3.35 -20.95 -9.02
CA GLU A 243 -2.34 -21.39 -9.97
C GLU A 243 -1.69 -22.67 -9.47
#